data_ee6bad08c713bbf4bd66d8cf8c9a80fc
#
_entry.id   ee6bad08c713bbf4bd66d8cf8c9a80fc
#
_cell.length_a   1.000
_cell.length_b   1.000
_cell.length_c   1.000
_cell.angle_alpha   90.00
_cell.angle_beta   90.00
_cell.angle_gamma   90.00
#
_symmetry.space_group_name_H-M   'P 1'
#
loop_
_entity.id
_entity.type
_entity.pdbx_description
1 polymer ?
#
loop_
_entity_poly.entity_id
_entity_poly.type
_entity_poly.pdbx_seq_one_letter_code
_entity_poly.pdbx_strand_id
1 'polypeptide(L)'
;VLPGIPELKPAKCYEFTLKVEGSIITISEPIVSPWDSGTLPGGDAEELQLAAYYVKEQPAGNATGMDWDNAMGVDALRNLLQTNGNSDISNANAVKLDGKKIYVAAGSYEMAKENSGVKIEYSGYSKQVEITIEGGYDPSSTGTDLTKRDVRKYTTAFVRNSGSGASATSNSLLVLGNQTNIIFDGCTFNGQYGLSDAGSVRAVFVAAGGGDATLQLNNCVIKNFNRGSDGGTDGGAAVKVSKGRVLLNDVEMVNNKATGRGGAITTTAANSFLFMNNCLLHENYAPTAWGTAIHAGNGYVCMNNVTVLGTTATGGNSITVN
;
A
#
# COMPACT_ATOMS: atom_id res chain seq x y z
N VAL A 1 29.93 4.20 -31.18
CA VAL A 1 29.46 3.95 -32.54
C VAL A 1 30.13 2.66 -33.00
N LEU A 2 29.37 1.62 -33.30
CA LEU A 2 29.92 0.40 -33.88
C LEU A 2 30.31 0.67 -35.34
N PRO A 3 31.51 0.29 -35.77
CA PRO A 3 31.93 0.50 -37.17
C PRO A 3 30.95 -0.22 -38.12
N GLY A 4 30.46 0.50 -39.12
CA GLY A 4 29.57 -0.06 -40.15
C GLY A 4 28.07 0.09 -39.90
N ILE A 5 27.63 0.65 -38.75
CA ILE A 5 26.24 0.99 -38.56
C ILE A 5 26.00 2.42 -39.11
N PRO A 6 25.07 2.59 -40.06
CA PRO A 6 24.73 3.91 -40.57
C PRO A 6 24.09 4.76 -39.47
N GLU A 7 24.23 6.08 -39.62
CA GLU A 7 23.55 7.00 -38.70
C GLU A 7 22.03 6.76 -38.75
N LEU A 8 21.45 6.50 -37.56
CA LEU A 8 20.02 6.25 -37.45
C LEU A 8 19.24 7.53 -37.78
N LYS A 9 18.37 7.50 -38.76
CA LYS A 9 17.53 8.63 -39.14
C LYS A 9 16.16 8.56 -38.48
N PRO A 10 15.57 9.66 -38.05
CA PRO A 10 14.21 9.70 -37.54
C PRO A 10 13.20 9.10 -38.55
N ALA A 11 12.15 8.48 -38.03
CA ALA A 11 11.06 7.86 -38.81
C ALA A 11 11.52 6.73 -39.76
N LYS A 12 12.56 6.01 -39.39
CA LYS A 12 13.01 4.79 -40.09
C LYS A 12 13.06 3.62 -39.13
N CYS A 13 12.65 2.46 -39.61
CA CYS A 13 12.84 1.18 -38.95
C CYS A 13 14.10 0.52 -39.50
N TYR A 14 14.93 -0.02 -38.59
CA TYR A 14 16.18 -0.67 -38.95
C TYR A 14 16.16 -2.11 -38.39
N GLU A 15 16.18 -3.07 -39.30
CA GLU A 15 16.25 -4.47 -38.96
C GLU A 15 17.67 -5.00 -39.17
N PHE A 16 18.25 -5.64 -38.17
CA PHE A 16 19.58 -6.25 -38.20
C PHE A 16 19.45 -7.75 -37.98
N THR A 17 20.11 -8.54 -38.81
CA THR A 17 20.27 -9.97 -38.53
C THR A 17 21.60 -10.21 -37.84
N LEU A 18 21.55 -10.84 -36.68
CA LEU A 18 22.72 -11.27 -35.93
C LEU A 18 23.04 -12.73 -36.26
N LYS A 19 24.19 -13.00 -36.82
CA LYS A 19 24.66 -14.36 -37.07
C LYS A 19 25.79 -14.67 -36.13
N VAL A 20 25.65 -15.75 -35.35
CA VAL A 20 26.66 -16.20 -34.38
C VAL A 20 27.23 -17.51 -34.89
N GLU A 21 28.50 -17.52 -35.21
CA GLU A 21 29.24 -18.72 -35.63
C GLU A 21 30.46 -18.91 -34.72
N GLY A 22 30.38 -19.86 -33.78
CA GLY A 22 31.41 -20.04 -32.79
C GLY A 22 31.60 -18.80 -31.91
N SER A 23 32.80 -18.21 -31.90
CA SER A 23 33.11 -16.97 -31.19
C SER A 23 33.02 -15.70 -32.05
N ILE A 24 32.54 -15.82 -33.28
CA ILE A 24 32.39 -14.70 -34.20
C ILE A 24 30.92 -14.29 -34.27
N ILE A 25 30.67 -12.98 -34.05
CA ILE A 25 29.35 -12.38 -34.22
C ILE A 25 29.42 -11.47 -35.46
N THR A 26 28.60 -11.78 -36.44
CA THR A 26 28.47 -10.96 -37.64
C THR A 26 27.12 -10.28 -37.63
N ILE A 27 27.11 -8.97 -37.85
CA ILE A 27 25.88 -8.18 -37.97
C ILE A 27 25.68 -7.87 -39.47
N SER A 28 24.50 -8.20 -39.99
CA SER A 28 24.16 -7.88 -41.39
C SER A 28 24.06 -6.36 -41.61
N GLU A 29 24.14 -5.94 -42.88
CA GLU A 29 23.68 -4.60 -43.20
C GLU A 29 22.21 -4.43 -42.82
N PRO A 30 21.82 -3.27 -42.27
CA PRO A 30 20.45 -3.06 -41.85
C PRO A 30 19.52 -2.96 -43.06
N ILE A 31 18.40 -3.64 -42.96
CA ILE A 31 17.27 -3.36 -43.88
C ILE A 31 16.61 -2.09 -43.36
N VAL A 32 16.59 -1.06 -44.15
CA VAL A 32 16.00 0.24 -43.78
C VAL A 32 14.66 0.39 -44.49
N SER A 33 13.58 0.41 -43.74
CA SER A 33 12.23 0.67 -44.23
C SER A 33 11.68 1.99 -43.70
N PRO A 34 10.77 2.67 -44.43
CA PRO A 34 10.01 3.77 -43.87
C PRO A 34 9.28 3.29 -42.64
N TRP A 35 9.18 4.11 -41.60
CA TRP A 35 8.26 3.85 -40.50
C TRP A 35 6.83 3.94 -41.04
N ASP A 36 6.25 2.83 -41.38
CA ASP A 36 4.84 2.76 -41.75
C ASP A 36 4.02 2.67 -40.46
N SER A 37 3.03 3.54 -40.30
CA SER A 37 2.07 3.49 -39.19
C SER A 37 1.07 2.32 -39.31
N GLY A 38 1.30 1.41 -40.25
CA GLY A 38 0.58 0.19 -40.43
C GLY A 38 1.11 -0.92 -39.54
N THR A 39 0.29 -1.38 -38.60
CA THR A 39 0.33 -2.65 -37.86
C THR A 39 1.68 -3.35 -37.88
N LEU A 40 2.42 -3.23 -36.79
CA LEU A 40 3.53 -4.16 -36.51
C LEU A 40 3.00 -5.60 -36.67
N PRO A 41 3.64 -6.47 -37.46
CA PRO A 41 3.21 -7.84 -37.55
C PRO A 41 3.32 -8.49 -36.17
N GLY A 42 2.18 -8.73 -35.53
CA GLY A 42 1.98 -9.71 -34.50
C GLY A 42 2.97 -9.72 -33.32
N GLY A 43 3.28 -8.58 -32.79
CA GLY A 43 3.72 -8.50 -31.41
C GLY A 43 2.63 -7.76 -30.66
N ASP A 44 1.80 -8.46 -29.92
CA ASP A 44 1.15 -7.84 -28.80
C ASP A 44 2.27 -7.15 -28.04
N ALA A 45 2.17 -5.82 -27.90
CA ALA A 45 3.09 -5.11 -27.02
C ALA A 45 2.85 -5.71 -25.63
N GLU A 46 3.66 -6.68 -25.26
CA GLU A 46 3.64 -7.16 -23.88
C GLU A 46 3.89 -5.94 -23.02
N GLU A 47 2.89 -5.53 -22.29
CA GLU A 47 3.02 -4.43 -21.36
C GLU A 47 4.24 -4.73 -20.49
N LEU A 48 5.25 -3.86 -20.55
CA LEU A 48 6.51 -4.07 -19.85
C LEU A 48 6.22 -4.31 -18.37
N GLN A 49 6.32 -5.57 -17.94
CA GLN A 49 6.12 -5.91 -16.54
C GLN A 49 7.36 -5.44 -15.76
N LEU A 50 7.22 -4.34 -15.06
CA LEU A 50 8.27 -3.82 -14.21
C LEU A 50 8.60 -4.83 -13.11
N ALA A 51 9.89 -4.96 -12.78
CA ALA A 51 10.34 -5.78 -11.65
C ALA A 51 9.92 -5.18 -10.30
N ALA A 52 9.87 -3.86 -10.24
CA ALA A 52 9.40 -3.06 -9.09
C ALA A 52 8.86 -1.72 -9.58
N TYR A 53 8.18 -1.00 -8.68
CA TYR A 53 7.68 0.35 -8.93
C TYR A 53 8.33 1.35 -7.97
N TYR A 54 8.57 2.57 -8.46
CA TYR A 54 9.17 3.66 -7.72
C TYR A 54 8.19 4.83 -7.61
N VAL A 55 8.02 5.36 -6.41
CA VAL A 55 7.00 6.37 -6.09
C VAL A 55 7.63 7.55 -5.36
N LYS A 56 7.36 8.76 -5.83
CA LYS A 56 7.71 10.03 -5.15
C LYS A 56 6.45 10.85 -4.92
N GLU A 57 6.49 11.74 -3.91
CA GLU A 57 5.38 12.67 -3.64
C GLU A 57 5.09 13.54 -4.86
N GLN A 58 6.11 14.08 -5.49
CA GLN A 58 6.02 14.70 -6.80
C GLN A 58 6.54 13.71 -7.84
N PRO A 59 5.73 13.37 -8.85
CA PRO A 59 6.16 12.45 -9.90
C PRO A 59 7.38 13.01 -10.65
N ALA A 60 8.22 12.13 -11.17
CA ALA A 60 9.44 12.48 -11.87
C ALA A 60 9.41 11.95 -13.31
N GLY A 61 10.13 12.60 -14.22
CA GLY A 61 10.30 12.19 -15.60
C GLY A 61 8.97 11.90 -16.32
N ASN A 62 8.84 10.73 -16.89
CA ASN A 62 7.61 10.28 -17.58
C ASN A 62 6.60 9.59 -16.62
N ALA A 63 6.89 9.55 -15.32
CA ALA A 63 6.03 9.01 -14.26
C ALA A 63 5.57 7.54 -14.45
N THR A 64 6.37 6.73 -15.12
CA THR A 64 6.07 5.30 -15.35
C THR A 64 6.30 4.43 -14.11
N GLY A 65 7.10 4.92 -13.16
CA GLY A 65 7.48 4.19 -11.96
C GLY A 65 8.58 3.15 -12.18
N MET A 66 9.31 3.19 -13.30
CA MET A 66 10.35 2.19 -13.60
C MET A 66 11.64 2.40 -12.80
N ASP A 67 11.89 3.59 -12.34
CA ASP A 67 13.04 4.00 -11.53
C ASP A 67 12.74 5.32 -10.80
N TRP A 68 13.68 5.83 -10.00
CA TRP A 68 13.51 7.08 -9.27
C TRP A 68 13.45 8.32 -10.17
N ASP A 69 14.06 8.30 -11.36
CA ASP A 69 14.06 9.42 -12.29
C ASP A 69 12.75 9.48 -13.09
N ASN A 70 12.00 8.38 -13.11
CA ASN A 70 10.68 8.24 -13.72
C ASN A 70 9.62 7.81 -12.71
N ALA A 71 9.77 8.20 -11.45
CA ALA A 71 8.90 7.78 -10.36
C ALA A 71 7.46 8.25 -10.56
N MET A 72 6.50 7.37 -10.30
CA MET A 72 5.09 7.72 -10.33
C MET A 72 4.68 8.54 -9.09
N GLY A 73 3.60 9.29 -9.22
CA GLY A 73 2.98 10.00 -8.10
C GLY A 73 1.90 9.19 -7.39
N VAL A 74 1.29 9.81 -6.37
CA VAL A 74 0.26 9.16 -5.54
C VAL A 74 -0.99 8.74 -6.32
N ASP A 75 -1.40 9.51 -7.32
CA ASP A 75 -2.58 9.18 -8.14
C ASP A 75 -2.35 7.89 -8.94
N ALA A 76 -1.17 7.74 -9.53
CA ALA A 76 -0.81 6.51 -10.24
C ALA A 76 -0.69 5.32 -9.28
N LEU A 77 -0.10 5.52 -8.09
CA LEU A 77 -0.05 4.50 -7.04
C LEU A 77 -1.46 4.05 -6.61
N ARG A 78 -2.37 5.00 -6.37
CA ARG A 78 -3.76 4.67 -6.03
C ARG A 78 -4.44 3.84 -7.13
N ASN A 79 -4.33 4.29 -8.38
CA ASN A 79 -4.91 3.59 -9.53
C ASN A 79 -4.32 2.18 -9.71
N LEU A 80 -3.03 2.02 -9.44
CA LEU A 80 -2.36 0.72 -9.49
C LEU A 80 -2.88 -0.24 -8.40
N LEU A 81 -3.08 0.26 -7.17
CA LEU A 81 -3.53 -0.54 -6.04
C LEU A 81 -5.05 -0.75 -6.01
N GLN A 82 -5.82 0.24 -6.47
CA GLN A 82 -7.27 0.23 -6.33
C GLN A 82 -7.94 -0.67 -7.36
N THR A 83 -8.84 -1.52 -6.90
CA THR A 83 -9.54 -2.48 -7.76
C THR A 83 -11.00 -2.11 -8.02
N ASN A 84 -11.58 -1.13 -7.33
CA ASN A 84 -12.95 -0.60 -7.50
C ASN A 84 -14.07 -1.65 -7.63
N GLY A 85 -13.83 -2.90 -7.21
CA GLY A 85 -14.78 -3.99 -7.35
C GLY A 85 -15.02 -4.49 -8.79
N ASN A 86 -14.24 -4.01 -9.77
CA ASN A 86 -14.27 -4.51 -11.14
C ASN A 86 -13.32 -5.70 -11.27
N SER A 87 -13.84 -6.87 -11.65
CA SER A 87 -13.07 -8.12 -11.76
C SER A 87 -11.96 -8.03 -12.81
N ASP A 88 -12.18 -7.31 -13.91
CA ASP A 88 -11.22 -7.23 -15.01
C ASP A 88 -10.02 -6.36 -14.62
N ILE A 89 -10.28 -5.21 -13.98
CA ILE A 89 -9.23 -4.35 -13.43
C ILE A 89 -8.49 -5.08 -12.30
N SER A 90 -9.22 -5.79 -11.45
CA SER A 90 -8.66 -6.58 -10.36
C SER A 90 -7.68 -7.63 -10.88
N ASN A 91 -8.05 -8.38 -11.90
CA ASN A 91 -7.20 -9.42 -12.49
C ASN A 91 -5.99 -8.82 -13.23
N ALA A 92 -6.17 -7.75 -13.98
CA ALA A 92 -5.07 -7.08 -14.67
C ALA A 92 -4.04 -6.53 -13.66
N ASN A 93 -4.50 -5.87 -12.59
CA ASN A 93 -3.61 -5.38 -11.55
C ASN A 93 -2.98 -6.51 -10.73
N ALA A 94 -3.68 -7.63 -10.52
CA ALA A 94 -3.13 -8.80 -9.86
C ALA A 94 -1.90 -9.35 -10.61
N VAL A 95 -1.99 -9.48 -11.93
CA VAL A 95 -0.86 -9.94 -12.77
C VAL A 95 0.31 -8.96 -12.69
N LYS A 96 0.03 -7.65 -12.70
CA LYS A 96 1.07 -6.61 -12.63
C LYS A 96 1.78 -6.54 -11.27
N LEU A 97 1.06 -6.83 -10.19
CA LEU A 97 1.52 -6.55 -8.83
C LEU A 97 1.96 -7.78 -8.05
N ASP A 98 1.56 -8.97 -8.46
CA ASP A 98 1.89 -10.18 -7.72
C ASP A 98 3.40 -10.43 -7.62
N GLY A 99 3.89 -10.53 -6.40
CA GLY A 99 5.31 -10.65 -6.07
C GLY A 99 6.13 -9.37 -6.27
N LYS A 100 5.49 -8.22 -6.50
CA LYS A 100 6.21 -6.96 -6.77
C LYS A 100 6.51 -6.17 -5.51
N LYS A 101 7.55 -5.34 -5.62
CA LYS A 101 7.90 -4.31 -4.64
C LYS A 101 7.55 -2.92 -5.16
N ILE A 102 7.06 -2.09 -4.27
CA ILE A 102 6.80 -0.68 -4.52
C ILE A 102 7.67 0.12 -3.54
N TYR A 103 8.67 0.79 -4.06
CA TYR A 103 9.57 1.64 -3.28
C TYR A 103 9.03 3.06 -3.22
N VAL A 104 8.88 3.58 -2.00
CA VAL A 104 8.24 4.89 -1.79
C VAL A 104 9.21 5.82 -1.08
N ALA A 105 9.55 6.93 -1.71
CA ALA A 105 10.41 7.95 -1.11
C ALA A 105 9.72 8.65 0.06
N ALA A 106 10.49 9.39 0.86
CA ALA A 106 9.91 10.26 1.87
C ALA A 106 9.00 11.30 1.23
N GLY A 107 7.88 11.56 1.90
CA GLY A 107 6.85 12.48 1.43
C GLY A 107 5.50 12.20 2.07
N SER A 108 4.49 12.97 1.67
CA SER A 108 3.12 12.85 2.14
C SER A 108 2.20 12.43 0.99
N TYR A 109 1.58 11.25 1.12
CA TYR A 109 0.81 10.59 0.07
C TYR A 109 -0.66 10.51 0.47
N GLU A 110 -1.51 11.30 -0.17
CA GLU A 110 -2.95 11.28 0.07
C GLU A 110 -3.59 10.02 -0.54
N MET A 111 -3.83 8.99 0.29
CA MET A 111 -4.38 7.72 -0.19
C MET A 111 -5.90 7.72 -0.32
N ALA A 112 -6.61 8.60 0.38
CA ALA A 112 -8.05 8.73 0.23
C ALA A 112 -8.38 9.90 -0.71
N LYS A 113 -9.25 9.66 -1.70
CA LYS A 113 -9.80 10.71 -2.56
C LYS A 113 -11.30 10.83 -2.29
N GLU A 114 -11.77 12.07 -2.06
CA GLU A 114 -13.15 12.35 -1.70
C GLU A 114 -13.58 11.58 -0.44
N ASN A 115 -14.55 10.70 -0.51
CA ASN A 115 -15.09 9.97 0.64
C ASN A 115 -14.69 8.48 0.68
N SER A 116 -13.76 8.05 -0.15
CA SER A 116 -13.36 6.64 -0.26
C SER A 116 -11.86 6.44 -0.11
N GLY A 117 -11.47 5.53 0.76
CA GLY A 117 -10.09 5.03 0.81
C GLY A 117 -9.80 4.07 -0.35
N VAL A 118 -8.54 3.70 -0.46
CA VAL A 118 -8.09 2.72 -1.46
C VAL A 118 -8.60 1.32 -1.07
N LYS A 119 -9.42 0.72 -1.91
CA LYS A 119 -9.85 -0.67 -1.76
C LYS A 119 -8.95 -1.56 -2.61
N ILE A 120 -8.29 -2.51 -1.95
CA ILE A 120 -7.40 -3.49 -2.58
C ILE A 120 -8.04 -4.88 -2.40
N GLU A 121 -8.50 -5.46 -3.49
CA GLU A 121 -9.20 -6.74 -3.50
C GLU A 121 -9.02 -7.41 -4.87
N TYR A 122 -8.58 -8.65 -4.86
CA TYR A 122 -8.34 -9.42 -6.08
C TYR A 122 -9.30 -10.61 -6.19
N SER A 123 -10.57 -10.37 -5.89
CA SER A 123 -11.64 -11.38 -5.98
C SER A 123 -11.69 -11.99 -7.38
N GLY A 124 -11.62 -13.31 -7.45
CA GLY A 124 -11.58 -14.05 -8.72
C GLY A 124 -10.17 -14.39 -9.22
N TYR A 125 -9.13 -13.87 -8.61
CA TYR A 125 -7.78 -14.37 -8.86
C TYR A 125 -7.55 -15.71 -8.15
N SER A 126 -6.77 -16.60 -8.74
CA SER A 126 -6.66 -17.99 -8.27
C SER A 126 -5.82 -18.16 -6.99
N LYS A 127 -5.07 -17.13 -6.60
CA LYS A 127 -4.20 -17.11 -5.42
C LYS A 127 -4.18 -15.73 -4.78
N GLN A 128 -3.61 -15.63 -3.57
CA GLN A 128 -3.33 -14.32 -2.98
C GLN A 128 -2.30 -13.55 -3.82
N VAL A 129 -2.57 -12.27 -4.04
CA VAL A 129 -1.63 -11.33 -4.65
C VAL A 129 -0.75 -10.74 -3.55
N GLU A 130 0.54 -10.96 -3.64
CA GLU A 130 1.52 -10.46 -2.69
C GLU A 130 2.13 -9.14 -3.19
N ILE A 131 2.05 -8.11 -2.37
CA ILE A 131 2.62 -6.80 -2.68
C ILE A 131 3.40 -6.31 -1.47
N THR A 132 4.65 -5.90 -1.68
CA THR A 132 5.46 -5.26 -0.64
C THR A 132 5.64 -3.78 -0.95
N ILE A 133 5.27 -2.92 -0.01
CA ILE A 133 5.42 -1.46 -0.10
C ILE A 133 6.46 -1.04 0.93
N GLU A 134 7.61 -0.60 0.44
CA GLU A 134 8.75 -0.21 1.27
C GLU A 134 8.91 1.32 1.27
N GLY A 135 8.75 1.93 2.43
CA GLY A 135 8.99 3.36 2.65
C GLY A 135 10.40 3.66 3.17
N GLY A 136 10.68 4.94 3.41
CA GLY A 136 11.92 5.38 4.04
C GLY A 136 13.07 5.65 3.08
N TYR A 137 12.80 5.89 1.81
CA TYR A 137 13.83 6.23 0.82
C TYR A 137 14.05 7.74 0.70
N ASP A 138 15.30 8.12 0.43
CA ASP A 138 15.67 9.51 0.14
C ASP A 138 14.95 10.01 -1.13
N PRO A 139 14.19 11.12 -1.09
CA PRO A 139 13.54 11.66 -2.28
C PRO A 139 14.51 12.15 -3.36
N SER A 140 15.79 12.37 -3.02
CA SER A 140 16.85 12.70 -3.98
C SER A 140 17.46 11.48 -4.69
N SER A 141 17.00 10.27 -4.39
CA SER A 141 17.48 9.05 -5.06
C SER A 141 17.20 9.11 -6.57
N THR A 142 18.11 8.52 -7.35
CA THR A 142 18.09 8.49 -8.82
C THR A 142 18.27 7.07 -9.35
N GLY A 143 17.90 6.82 -10.60
CA GLY A 143 17.98 5.50 -11.21
C GLY A 143 17.27 4.45 -10.37
N THR A 144 17.92 3.34 -10.12
CA THR A 144 17.40 2.24 -9.28
C THR A 144 18.14 2.12 -7.93
N ASP A 145 18.76 3.22 -7.46
CA ASP A 145 19.52 3.22 -6.20
C ASP A 145 18.61 3.04 -4.98
N LEU A 146 18.76 1.93 -4.28
CA LEU A 146 18.06 1.58 -3.05
C LEU A 146 18.93 1.69 -1.79
N THR A 147 20.16 2.18 -1.91
CA THR A 147 21.10 2.26 -0.78
C THR A 147 20.76 3.36 0.22
N LYS A 148 20.01 4.36 -0.23
CA LYS A 148 19.64 5.52 0.60
C LYS A 148 18.29 5.30 1.30
N ARG A 149 18.13 4.21 2.01
CA ARG A 149 16.95 3.93 2.83
C ARG A 149 17.26 4.12 4.30
N ASP A 150 16.49 4.96 4.98
CA ASP A 150 16.51 5.16 6.43
C ASP A 150 15.12 5.58 6.92
N VAL A 151 14.37 4.66 7.49
CA VAL A 151 12.98 4.87 7.95
C VAL A 151 12.86 5.87 9.11
N ARG A 152 13.96 6.15 9.82
CA ARG A 152 13.98 7.14 10.90
C ARG A 152 14.22 8.55 10.37
N LYS A 153 14.96 8.67 9.28
CA LYS A 153 15.31 9.93 8.63
C LYS A 153 14.30 10.35 7.56
N TYR A 154 13.85 9.39 6.77
CA TYR A 154 13.02 9.61 5.60
C TYR A 154 11.60 9.08 5.85
N THR A 155 10.70 9.93 6.29
CA THR A 155 9.33 9.53 6.60
C THR A 155 8.49 9.42 5.34
N THR A 156 7.99 8.23 5.05
CA THR A 156 6.97 7.98 4.03
C THR A 156 5.61 7.95 4.71
N ALA A 157 4.80 8.99 4.53
CA ALA A 157 3.52 9.14 5.22
C ALA A 157 2.33 8.93 4.27
N PHE A 158 1.54 7.92 4.50
CA PHE A 158 0.23 7.75 3.90
C PHE A 158 -0.80 8.52 4.73
N VAL A 159 -1.41 9.53 4.13
CA VAL A 159 -2.27 10.46 4.84
C VAL A 159 -3.69 10.45 4.31
N ARG A 160 -4.60 10.87 5.16
CA ARG A 160 -5.97 11.19 4.80
C ARG A 160 -6.02 12.48 4.00
N ASN A 161 -6.93 12.59 3.03
CA ASN A 161 -7.23 13.85 2.37
C ASN A 161 -7.92 14.82 3.35
N SER A 162 -7.47 16.07 3.38
CA SER A 162 -7.96 17.13 4.26
C SER A 162 -9.28 17.77 3.82
N GLY A 163 -9.80 17.48 2.63
CA GLY A 163 -10.94 18.18 2.03
C GLY A 163 -12.24 17.39 1.93
N SER A 164 -12.30 16.17 2.42
CA SER A 164 -13.49 15.34 2.27
C SER A 164 -14.40 15.46 3.48
N GLY A 165 -15.53 16.16 3.32
CA GLY A 165 -16.65 16.09 4.25
C GLY A 165 -17.00 14.64 4.51
N ALA A 166 -16.89 14.21 5.75
CA ALA A 166 -17.07 12.85 6.18
C ALA A 166 -18.52 12.40 6.04
N SER A 167 -18.89 11.89 4.90
CA SER A 167 -20.06 11.01 4.79
C SER A 167 -19.64 9.57 5.11
N ALA A 168 -20.24 9.01 6.08
CA ALA A 168 -19.77 8.08 7.08
C ALA A 168 -19.79 6.59 6.72
N THR A 169 -19.74 6.10 5.50
CA THR A 169 -20.04 4.67 5.27
C THR A 169 -18.89 3.75 4.89
N SER A 170 -17.69 4.27 4.63
CA SER A 170 -16.53 3.37 4.40
C SER A 170 -15.19 4.03 4.72
N ASN A 171 -15.07 4.56 5.91
CA ASN A 171 -14.04 5.50 6.28
C ASN A 171 -12.77 4.80 6.75
N SER A 172 -12.10 4.14 5.84
CA SER A 172 -10.74 3.62 6.07
C SER A 172 -9.82 4.16 4.99
N LEU A 173 -8.60 4.50 5.36
CA LEU A 173 -7.57 4.92 4.40
C LEU A 173 -7.29 3.78 3.41
N LEU A 174 -7.20 2.56 3.94
CA LEU A 174 -7.06 1.32 3.18
C LEU A 174 -8.13 0.31 3.58
N VAL A 175 -8.70 -0.36 2.59
CA VAL A 175 -9.58 -1.52 2.79
C VAL A 175 -8.98 -2.71 2.05
N LEU A 176 -8.65 -3.76 2.80
CA LEU A 176 -8.11 -5.00 2.23
C LEU A 176 -9.21 -6.06 2.17
N GLY A 177 -9.50 -6.52 0.98
CA GLY A 177 -10.48 -7.56 0.69
C GLY A 177 -9.84 -8.89 0.34
N ASN A 178 -10.59 -9.71 -0.40
CA ASN A 178 -10.19 -11.08 -0.75
C ASN A 178 -8.91 -11.15 -1.58
N GLN A 179 -8.18 -12.24 -1.42
CA GLN A 179 -6.98 -12.60 -2.19
C GLN A 179 -5.85 -11.56 -2.12
N THR A 180 -5.73 -10.86 -0.98
CA THR A 180 -4.69 -9.87 -0.77
C THR A 180 -3.68 -10.31 0.29
N ASN A 181 -2.39 -10.12 0.01
CA ASN A 181 -1.28 -10.21 0.96
C ASN A 181 -0.43 -8.95 0.80
N ILE A 182 -0.67 -7.94 1.64
CA ILE A 182 -0.01 -6.66 1.55
C ILE A 182 0.95 -6.49 2.72
N ILE A 183 2.19 -6.17 2.39
CA ILE A 183 3.27 -5.90 3.34
C ILE A 183 3.64 -4.42 3.23
N PHE A 184 3.56 -3.68 4.32
CA PHE A 184 4.16 -2.35 4.44
C PHE A 184 5.38 -2.43 5.35
N ASP A 185 6.49 -1.85 4.92
CA ASP A 185 7.71 -1.74 5.72
C ASP A 185 8.24 -0.31 5.73
N GLY A 186 8.46 0.22 6.94
CA GLY A 186 8.99 1.57 7.15
C GLY A 186 8.04 2.70 6.74
N CYS A 187 6.73 2.51 6.88
CA CYS A 187 5.71 3.46 6.51
C CYS A 187 5.01 4.07 7.72
N THR A 188 4.58 5.31 7.59
CA THR A 188 3.72 6.00 8.56
C THR A 188 2.31 6.15 7.99
N PHE A 189 1.30 5.75 8.74
CA PHE A 189 -0.10 6.05 8.46
C PHE A 189 -0.52 7.18 9.39
N ASN A 190 -1.00 8.31 8.85
CA ASN A 190 -1.35 9.48 9.66
C ASN A 190 -2.76 9.99 9.32
N GLY A 191 -3.68 9.86 10.26
CA GLY A 191 -5.07 10.29 10.15
C GLY A 191 -5.26 11.80 10.26
N GLN A 192 -4.21 12.54 10.62
CA GLN A 192 -4.23 14.01 10.75
C GLN A 192 -5.35 14.53 11.67
N TYR A 193 -5.69 13.79 12.73
CA TYR A 193 -6.70 14.22 13.70
C TYR A 193 -6.31 15.57 14.33
N GLY A 194 -7.27 16.47 14.39
CA GLY A 194 -7.06 17.86 14.86
C GLY A 194 -7.19 18.88 13.74
N LEU A 195 -7.27 18.48 12.48
CA LEU A 195 -7.72 19.35 11.40
C LEU A 195 -9.22 19.63 11.54
N SER A 196 -9.66 20.80 11.10
CA SER A 196 -11.02 21.32 11.28
C SER A 196 -12.14 20.47 10.63
N ASP A 197 -11.77 19.56 9.77
CA ASP A 197 -12.66 18.64 9.04
C ASP A 197 -12.58 17.19 9.55
N ALA A 198 -12.39 17.01 10.83
CA ALA A 198 -12.15 15.73 11.51
C ALA A 198 -13.24 14.67 11.25
N GLY A 199 -13.29 14.20 10.02
CA GLY A 199 -14.13 13.07 9.64
C GLY A 199 -13.68 11.78 10.33
N SER A 200 -14.63 10.85 10.44
CA SER A 200 -14.42 9.55 11.05
C SER A 200 -13.62 8.63 10.14
N VAL A 201 -12.31 8.54 10.30
CA VAL A 201 -11.43 7.72 9.44
C VAL A 201 -10.60 6.76 10.27
N ARG A 202 -10.49 5.54 9.79
CA ARG A 202 -9.63 4.45 10.29
C ARG A 202 -8.43 4.31 9.35
N ALA A 203 -7.28 3.84 9.84
CA ALA A 203 -6.15 3.59 8.95
C ALA A 203 -6.42 2.39 8.03
N VAL A 204 -6.65 1.20 8.60
CA VAL A 204 -6.82 -0.02 7.79
C VAL A 204 -8.02 -0.84 8.26
N PHE A 205 -8.79 -1.31 7.30
CA PHE A 205 -9.86 -2.26 7.50
C PHE A 205 -9.56 -3.55 6.72
N VAL A 206 -9.43 -4.67 7.41
CA VAL A 206 -9.24 -5.99 6.81
C VAL A 206 -10.57 -6.74 6.85
N ALA A 207 -11.14 -6.96 5.68
CA ALA A 207 -12.51 -7.45 5.51
C ALA A 207 -12.63 -8.47 4.37
N ALA A 208 -11.97 -9.62 4.51
CA ALA A 208 -12.12 -10.69 3.53
C ALA A 208 -13.55 -11.26 3.53
N GLY A 209 -14.25 -11.17 2.41
CA GLY A 209 -15.61 -11.71 2.25
C GLY A 209 -15.63 -13.24 2.24
N GLY A 210 -14.99 -13.87 1.27
CA GLY A 210 -14.95 -15.31 1.05
C GLY A 210 -13.56 -15.90 0.87
N GLY A 211 -12.53 -15.07 0.78
CA GLY A 211 -11.13 -15.46 0.58
C GLY A 211 -10.23 -15.00 1.73
N ASP A 212 -8.94 -15.18 1.56
CA ASP A 212 -7.94 -14.72 2.51
C ASP A 212 -7.52 -13.27 2.26
N ALA A 213 -7.41 -12.49 3.33
CA ALA A 213 -6.75 -11.20 3.33
C ALA A 213 -5.68 -11.19 4.43
N THR A 214 -4.48 -10.76 4.08
CA THR A 214 -3.36 -10.61 5.02
C THR A 214 -2.79 -9.20 4.91
N LEU A 215 -2.66 -8.55 6.05
CA LEU A 215 -1.90 -7.32 6.23
C LEU A 215 -0.68 -7.63 7.08
N GLN A 216 0.48 -7.24 6.62
CA GLN A 216 1.68 -7.23 7.45
C GLN A 216 2.24 -5.81 7.53
N LEU A 217 2.54 -5.35 8.74
CA LEU A 217 3.20 -4.08 8.99
C LEU A 217 4.53 -4.35 9.69
N ASN A 218 5.61 -3.86 9.13
CA ASN A 218 6.95 -3.94 9.70
C ASN A 218 7.53 -2.54 9.84
N ASN A 219 8.11 -2.21 10.98
CA ASN A 219 8.75 -0.91 11.22
C ASN A 219 7.80 0.27 10.88
N CYS A 220 6.52 0.16 11.22
CA CYS A 220 5.51 1.13 10.83
C CYS A 220 4.99 1.94 12.02
N VAL A 221 4.48 3.14 11.74
CA VAL A 221 3.77 3.99 12.70
C VAL A 221 2.34 4.23 12.24
N ILE A 222 1.35 4.02 13.12
CA ILE A 222 -0.06 4.39 12.85
C ILE A 222 -0.49 5.42 13.88
N LYS A 223 -0.82 6.64 13.42
CA LYS A 223 -1.09 7.73 14.33
C LYS A 223 -2.23 8.65 13.92
N ASN A 224 -2.83 9.28 14.95
CA ASN A 224 -3.77 10.39 14.78
C ASN A 224 -5.01 10.02 13.95
N PHE A 225 -5.47 8.78 14.02
CA PHE A 225 -6.75 8.40 13.44
C PHE A 225 -7.88 8.62 14.43
N ASN A 226 -9.02 9.10 13.93
CA ASN A 226 -10.22 9.28 14.72
C ASN A 226 -11.38 8.54 14.05
N ARG A 227 -11.84 7.46 14.68
CA ARG A 227 -13.03 6.74 14.26
C ARG A 227 -14.24 7.22 15.05
N GLY A 228 -14.97 8.15 14.49
CA GLY A 228 -16.22 8.69 15.09
C GLY A 228 -17.34 7.65 15.13
N SER A 229 -18.53 8.07 15.57
CA SER A 229 -19.60 7.14 15.92
C SER A 229 -20.24 6.45 14.71
N ASP A 230 -20.18 5.12 14.73
CA ASP A 230 -21.01 4.23 13.90
C ASP A 230 -21.90 3.38 14.83
N GLY A 231 -22.58 4.00 15.77
CA GLY A 231 -23.53 3.28 16.63
C GLY A 231 -22.93 2.47 17.78
N GLY A 232 -21.73 2.80 18.27
CA GLY A 232 -21.23 2.34 19.57
C GLY A 232 -20.51 0.96 19.58
N THR A 233 -20.53 0.19 18.51
CA THR A 233 -19.87 -1.14 18.45
C THR A 233 -18.65 -1.16 17.53
N ASP A 234 -18.50 -0.16 16.70
CA ASP A 234 -17.36 -0.04 15.76
C ASP A 234 -16.17 0.62 16.45
N GLY A 235 -15.02 0.01 16.34
CA GLY A 235 -13.76 0.44 16.94
C GLY A 235 -12.58 0.27 16.02
N GLY A 236 -11.37 0.29 16.59
CA GLY A 236 -10.13 0.12 15.86
C GLY A 236 -9.84 1.29 14.92
N ALA A 237 -9.45 2.44 15.47
CA ALA A 237 -9.12 3.58 14.64
C ALA A 237 -7.84 3.37 13.84
N ALA A 238 -6.87 2.63 14.38
CA ALA A 238 -5.72 2.19 13.61
C ALA A 238 -6.09 0.99 12.72
N VAL A 239 -6.51 -0.12 13.32
CA VAL A 239 -6.79 -1.36 12.58
C VAL A 239 -8.10 -2.00 13.04
N LYS A 240 -8.95 -2.35 12.09
CA LYS A 240 -10.10 -3.23 12.31
C LYS A 240 -9.92 -4.52 11.51
N VAL A 241 -10.10 -5.65 12.17
CA VAL A 241 -10.07 -6.97 11.53
C VAL A 241 -11.45 -7.61 11.65
N SER A 242 -12.19 -7.62 10.56
CA SER A 242 -13.48 -8.32 10.47
C SER A 242 -13.31 -9.77 10.03
N LYS A 243 -12.33 -10.03 9.19
CA LYS A 243 -11.98 -11.37 8.71
C LYS A 243 -10.63 -11.29 8.01
N GLY A 244 -9.74 -12.25 8.28
CA GLY A 244 -8.38 -12.26 7.72
C GLY A 244 -7.30 -12.16 8.78
N ARG A 245 -6.09 -11.89 8.36
CA ARG A 245 -4.90 -11.88 9.21
C ARG A 245 -4.24 -10.51 9.24
N VAL A 246 -3.79 -10.10 10.42
CA VAL A 246 -2.96 -8.92 10.61
C VAL A 246 -1.72 -9.32 11.42
N LEU A 247 -0.55 -9.04 10.87
CA LEU A 247 0.74 -9.27 11.49
C LEU A 247 1.43 -7.91 11.69
N LEU A 248 1.78 -7.61 12.93
CA LEU A 248 2.41 -6.36 13.33
C LEU A 248 3.77 -6.67 13.95
N ASN A 249 4.85 -6.20 13.33
CA ASN A 249 6.20 -6.36 13.81
C ASN A 249 6.87 -4.99 13.91
N ASP A 250 7.37 -4.63 15.09
CA ASP A 250 8.01 -3.34 15.32
C ASP A 250 7.09 -2.15 14.97
N VAL A 251 5.83 -2.20 15.44
CA VAL A 251 4.79 -1.20 15.11
C VAL A 251 4.47 -0.33 16.32
N GLU A 252 4.48 0.99 16.08
CA GLU A 252 3.97 1.98 17.02
C GLU A 252 2.56 2.44 16.63
N MET A 253 1.63 2.42 17.59
CA MET A 253 0.29 2.97 17.44
C MET A 253 0.05 4.04 18.49
N VAL A 254 -0.09 5.29 18.06
CA VAL A 254 -0.17 6.45 18.96
C VAL A 254 -1.32 7.38 18.64
N ASN A 255 -2.01 7.86 19.70
CA ASN A 255 -3.06 8.85 19.61
C ASN A 255 -4.18 8.48 18.60
N ASN A 256 -4.56 7.21 18.55
CA ASN A 256 -5.69 6.76 17.75
C ASN A 256 -6.94 6.70 18.64
N LYS A 257 -8.05 7.26 18.17
CA LYS A 257 -9.30 7.41 18.93
C LYS A 257 -10.44 6.68 18.23
N ALA A 258 -11.22 5.95 19.00
CA ALA A 258 -12.49 5.40 18.53
C ALA A 258 -13.60 5.76 19.54
N THR A 259 -14.81 6.00 19.04
CA THR A 259 -15.97 6.21 19.92
C THR A 259 -16.57 4.89 20.42
N GLY A 260 -16.24 3.79 19.75
CA GLY A 260 -16.64 2.44 20.11
C GLY A 260 -15.59 1.71 20.95
N ARG A 261 -15.23 0.52 20.54
CA ARG A 261 -14.35 -0.42 21.24
C ARG A 261 -12.96 -0.44 20.59
N GLY A 262 -11.90 -0.57 21.41
CA GLY A 262 -10.52 -0.63 20.89
C GLY A 262 -10.07 0.64 20.19
N GLY A 263 -9.52 1.61 20.92
CA GLY A 263 -9.06 2.88 20.37
C GLY A 263 -8.08 2.70 19.21
N ALA A 264 -7.13 1.79 19.36
CA ALA A 264 -6.23 1.42 18.27
C ALA A 264 -6.77 0.25 17.45
N ILE A 265 -7.03 -0.91 18.07
CA ILE A 265 -7.30 -2.15 17.35
C ILE A 265 -8.62 -2.76 17.79
N THR A 266 -9.38 -3.32 16.85
CA THR A 266 -10.51 -4.22 17.16
C THR A 266 -10.54 -5.42 16.21
N THR A 267 -10.85 -6.62 16.77
CA THR A 267 -11.22 -7.80 16.00
C THR A 267 -12.70 -8.09 16.22
N THR A 268 -13.44 -8.47 15.18
CA THR A 268 -14.91 -8.54 15.25
C THR A 268 -15.52 -9.88 14.84
N ALA A 269 -14.76 -10.77 14.23
CA ALA A 269 -15.26 -12.07 13.78
C ALA A 269 -14.35 -13.23 14.19
N ALA A 270 -14.89 -14.43 14.31
CA ALA A 270 -14.16 -15.64 14.70
C ALA A 270 -12.96 -15.98 13.80
N ASN A 271 -13.02 -15.57 12.53
CA ASN A 271 -11.94 -15.79 11.56
C ASN A 271 -11.02 -14.55 11.41
N SER A 272 -10.90 -13.76 12.48
CA SER A 272 -9.95 -12.66 12.58
C SER A 272 -8.71 -13.13 13.35
N PHE A 273 -7.53 -12.87 12.80
CA PHE A 273 -6.26 -13.23 13.41
C PHE A 273 -5.39 -12.00 13.55
N LEU A 274 -4.98 -11.68 14.76
CA LEU A 274 -4.07 -10.58 15.07
C LEU A 274 -2.82 -11.13 15.75
N PHE A 275 -1.67 -10.92 15.14
CA PHE A 275 -0.37 -11.23 15.69
C PHE A 275 0.42 -9.94 15.87
N MET A 276 0.93 -9.73 17.07
CA MET A 276 1.71 -8.56 17.44
C MET A 276 3.04 -8.99 18.05
N ASN A 277 4.11 -8.44 17.53
CA ASN A 277 5.45 -8.68 18.05
C ASN A 277 6.21 -7.35 18.14
N ASN A 278 6.80 -7.09 19.31
CA ASN A 278 7.57 -5.87 19.56
C ASN A 278 6.79 -4.59 19.23
N CYS A 279 5.56 -4.45 19.74
CA CYS A 279 4.69 -3.32 19.44
C CYS A 279 4.54 -2.39 20.65
N LEU A 280 4.42 -1.09 20.37
CA LEU A 280 4.13 -0.04 21.33
C LEU A 280 2.79 0.64 21.02
N LEU A 281 1.84 0.56 21.96
CA LEU A 281 0.55 1.24 21.87
C LEU A 281 0.46 2.27 22.98
N HIS A 282 0.36 3.55 22.65
CA HIS A 282 0.22 4.58 23.69
C HIS A 282 -0.73 5.70 23.27
N GLU A 283 -1.32 6.37 24.25
CA GLU A 283 -2.26 7.48 24.04
C GLU A 283 -3.47 7.10 23.16
N ASN A 284 -3.74 5.81 22.97
CA ASN A 284 -4.91 5.38 22.23
C ASN A 284 -6.15 5.42 23.15
N TYR A 285 -7.30 5.80 22.60
CA TYR A 285 -8.48 6.10 23.40
C TYR A 285 -9.76 5.51 22.81
N ALA A 286 -10.55 4.89 23.68
CA ALA A 286 -11.96 4.60 23.45
C ALA A 286 -12.74 4.85 24.76
N PRO A 287 -13.87 5.58 24.71
CA PRO A 287 -14.61 5.98 25.93
C PRO A 287 -15.40 4.85 26.59
N THR A 288 -15.52 3.71 25.93
CA THR A 288 -16.26 2.55 26.43
C THR A 288 -15.39 1.64 27.29
N ALA A 289 -16.00 0.88 28.18
CA ALA A 289 -15.30 -0.09 29.04
C ALA A 289 -14.67 -1.30 28.27
N TRP A 290 -14.78 -1.33 26.95
CA TRP A 290 -14.40 -2.46 26.12
C TRP A 290 -13.06 -2.21 25.40
N GLY A 291 -11.95 -2.23 26.15
CA GLY A 291 -10.60 -2.09 25.60
C GLY A 291 -10.28 -0.71 25.05
N THR A 292 -9.64 0.14 25.84
CA THR A 292 -9.29 1.49 25.40
C THR A 292 -8.24 1.51 24.29
N ALA A 293 -7.34 0.54 24.26
CA ALA A 293 -6.38 0.35 23.18
C ALA A 293 -6.78 -0.79 22.24
N ILE A 294 -7.03 -1.99 22.80
CA ILE A 294 -7.31 -3.19 22.03
C ILE A 294 -8.63 -3.81 22.51
N HIS A 295 -9.52 -4.11 21.58
CA HIS A 295 -10.70 -4.94 21.80
C HIS A 295 -10.67 -6.16 20.89
N ALA A 296 -10.49 -7.35 21.49
CA ALA A 296 -10.64 -8.63 20.83
C ALA A 296 -12.04 -9.19 21.11
N GLY A 297 -13.02 -8.74 20.32
CA GLY A 297 -14.42 -9.14 20.50
C GLY A 297 -14.68 -10.56 20.02
N ASN A 298 -14.05 -10.97 18.95
CA ASN A 298 -14.02 -12.33 18.42
C ASN A 298 -12.70 -12.51 17.66
N GLY A 299 -12.26 -13.75 17.49
CA GLY A 299 -11.04 -14.09 16.78
C GLY A 299 -9.86 -14.39 17.70
N TYR A 300 -8.70 -14.50 17.12
CA TYR A 300 -7.47 -14.91 17.81
C TYR A 300 -6.51 -13.73 17.90
N VAL A 301 -5.99 -13.50 19.10
CA VAL A 301 -4.98 -12.47 19.35
C VAL A 301 -3.77 -13.12 20.02
N CYS A 302 -2.60 -12.96 19.39
CA CYS A 302 -1.32 -13.39 19.95
C CYS A 302 -0.41 -12.16 20.07
N MET A 303 0.10 -11.94 21.27
CA MET A 303 0.96 -10.79 21.59
C MET A 303 2.28 -11.28 22.18
N ASN A 304 3.39 -10.82 21.61
CA ASN A 304 4.73 -11.05 22.12
C ASN A 304 5.44 -9.69 22.23
N ASN A 305 6.01 -9.39 23.39
CA ASN A 305 6.71 -8.12 23.63
C ASN A 305 5.88 -6.88 23.24
N VAL A 306 4.64 -6.80 23.73
CA VAL A 306 3.73 -5.68 23.43
C VAL A 306 3.59 -4.81 24.69
N THR A 307 3.85 -3.52 24.52
CA THR A 307 3.69 -2.51 25.57
C THR A 307 2.47 -1.64 25.29
N VAL A 308 1.58 -1.49 26.25
CA VAL A 308 0.39 -0.62 26.17
C VAL A 308 0.43 0.40 27.30
N LEU A 309 0.49 1.69 26.95
CA LEU A 309 0.66 2.81 27.89
C LEU A 309 -0.37 3.92 27.66
N GLY A 310 -0.67 4.66 28.74
CA GLY A 310 -1.35 5.96 28.64
C GLY A 310 -2.76 5.96 28.10
N THR A 311 -3.52 4.92 28.37
CA THR A 311 -4.94 4.86 28.03
C THR A 311 -5.76 5.51 29.13
N THR A 312 -6.27 6.71 28.90
CA THR A 312 -7.02 7.50 29.90
C THR A 312 -8.52 7.35 29.76
N ALA A 313 -9.06 6.15 29.91
CA ALA A 313 -10.51 6.01 30.09
C ALA A 313 -10.83 5.82 31.58
N THR A 314 -11.77 6.59 32.10
CA THR A 314 -12.32 6.37 33.42
C THR A 314 -13.07 5.05 33.44
N GLY A 315 -12.45 4.01 34.00
CA GLY A 315 -13.07 2.73 34.27
C GLY A 315 -12.99 1.64 33.20
N GLY A 316 -12.20 1.81 32.15
CA GLY A 316 -12.04 0.79 31.10
C GLY A 316 -10.71 0.03 31.19
N ASN A 317 -10.69 -1.22 30.74
CA ASN A 317 -9.47 -2.00 30.58
C ASN A 317 -8.70 -1.53 29.32
N SER A 318 -7.37 -1.50 29.39
CA SER A 318 -6.54 -1.18 28.22
C SER A 318 -6.68 -2.22 27.10
N ILE A 319 -6.85 -3.47 27.49
CA ILE A 319 -7.05 -4.62 26.60
C ILE A 319 -8.27 -5.39 27.08
N THR A 320 -9.19 -5.70 26.20
CA THR A 320 -10.32 -6.59 26.46
C THR A 320 -10.33 -7.72 25.44
N VAL A 321 -10.43 -8.95 25.94
CA VAL A 321 -10.59 -10.18 25.14
C VAL A 321 -11.88 -10.84 25.60
N ASN A 322 -12.77 -11.15 24.65
CA ASN A 322 -14.06 -11.83 24.90
C ASN A 322 -14.07 -13.22 24.27
#